data_20cef663915a9aea6b610a216b40b5e2
#
_entry.id   20cef663915a9aea6b610a216b40b5e2
#
_cell.length_a   1.000
_cell.length_b   1.000
_cell.length_c   1.000
_cell.angle_alpha   90.00
_cell.angle_beta   90.00
_cell.angle_gamma   90.00
#
_symmetry.space_group_name_H-M   'P 1'
#
loop_
_entity.id
_entity.type
_entity.pdbx_description
1 polymer ?
#
loop_
_entity_poly.entity_id
_entity_poly.type
_entity_poly.pdbx_seq_one_letter_code
_entity_poly.pdbx_strand_id
1 'polypeptide(L)'
;LTTSDRSPLSGKSFALVKGYSYGGIDNELEADGMSRVEATGRESMIKLLTLGRVETVLDTTLPFLADARRLGVEDQVRPLLPSLAETPGYLFFSRKPGHETLADRFSKALTEFKTTPKFLAIKQRYGL
;
A
#
# COMPACT_ATOMS: atom_id res chain seq x y z
N LEU A 1 -19.09 3.20 -2.38
CA LEU A 1 -18.01 3.00 -3.33
C LEU A 1 -17.10 1.89 -2.82
N THR A 2 -16.85 0.86 -3.62
CA THR A 2 -15.99 -0.29 -3.28
C THR A 2 -15.03 -0.56 -4.43
N THR A 3 -13.95 -1.30 -4.15
CA THR A 3 -13.01 -1.75 -5.20
C THR A 3 -13.57 -2.89 -6.04
N SER A 4 -14.62 -3.57 -5.59
CA SER A 4 -15.30 -4.64 -6.32
C SER A 4 -16.20 -4.13 -7.44
N ASP A 5 -16.69 -2.87 -7.33
CA ASP A 5 -17.39 -2.16 -8.39
C ASP A 5 -16.68 -0.85 -8.64
N ARG A 6 -15.89 -0.82 -9.72
CA ARG A 6 -15.10 0.35 -10.12
C ARG A 6 -15.81 1.23 -11.15
N SER A 7 -16.98 0.84 -11.61
CA SER A 7 -17.76 1.61 -12.61
C SER A 7 -18.00 3.06 -12.19
N PRO A 8 -18.26 3.40 -10.90
CA PRO A 8 -18.40 4.80 -10.47
C PRO A 8 -17.10 5.61 -10.51
N LEU A 9 -15.94 4.94 -10.71
CA LEU A 9 -14.63 5.58 -10.83
C LEU A 9 -14.26 5.90 -12.29
N SER A 10 -15.00 5.39 -13.26
CA SER A 10 -14.77 5.71 -14.67
C SER A 10 -14.89 7.23 -14.90
N GLY A 11 -13.94 7.78 -15.65
CA GLY A 11 -13.83 9.23 -15.86
C GLY A 11 -13.22 10.02 -14.70
N LYS A 12 -12.91 9.36 -13.56
CA LYS A 12 -12.23 9.96 -12.42
C LYS A 12 -10.70 9.87 -12.58
N SER A 13 -9.98 10.61 -11.73
CA SER A 13 -8.52 10.55 -11.68
C SER A 13 -8.02 9.77 -10.47
N PHE A 14 -6.88 9.12 -10.63
CA PHE A 14 -6.12 8.52 -9.53
C PHE A 14 -4.67 8.95 -9.57
N ALA A 15 -4.10 9.23 -8.38
CA ALA A 15 -2.68 9.50 -8.28
C ALA A 15 -1.91 8.25 -7.80
N LEU A 16 -0.66 8.15 -8.23
CA LEU A 16 0.31 7.16 -7.78
C LEU A 16 1.71 7.79 -7.69
N VAL A 17 2.62 7.13 -6.99
CA VAL A 17 4.02 7.61 -6.91
C VAL A 17 4.79 7.12 -8.13
N LYS A 18 5.38 8.05 -8.86
CA LYS A 18 6.21 7.76 -10.03
C LYS A 18 7.33 6.79 -9.71
N GLY A 19 7.49 5.78 -10.56
CA GLY A 19 8.56 4.78 -10.43
C GLY A 19 8.28 3.64 -9.43
N TYR A 20 7.14 3.65 -8.73
CA TYR A 20 6.71 2.50 -7.93
C TYR A 20 6.04 1.46 -8.83
N SER A 21 6.18 0.19 -8.46
CA SER A 21 5.46 -0.91 -9.13
C SER A 21 4.19 -1.22 -8.36
N TYR A 22 3.08 -1.25 -9.08
CA TYR A 22 1.76 -1.57 -8.54
C TYR A 22 1.21 -2.90 -9.09
N GLY A 23 2.09 -3.75 -9.66
CA GLY A 23 1.73 -5.08 -10.15
C GLY A 23 0.76 -5.09 -11.34
N GLY A 24 0.68 -3.99 -12.09
CA GLY A 24 -0.23 -3.84 -13.24
C GLY A 24 -1.61 -3.29 -12.89
N ILE A 25 -1.94 -3.10 -11.60
CA ILE A 25 -3.22 -2.54 -11.16
C ILE A 25 -3.43 -1.13 -11.74
N ASP A 26 -2.39 -0.35 -11.84
CA ASP A 26 -2.40 0.98 -12.43
C ASP A 26 -2.88 0.94 -13.91
N ASN A 27 -2.45 -0.04 -14.68
CA ASN A 27 -2.91 -0.24 -16.05
C ASN A 27 -4.38 -0.72 -16.11
N GLU A 28 -4.81 -1.54 -15.15
CA GLU A 28 -6.22 -1.96 -15.05
C GLU A 28 -7.14 -0.76 -14.77
N LEU A 29 -6.74 0.13 -13.87
CA LEU A 29 -7.52 1.35 -13.57
C LEU A 29 -7.63 2.27 -14.78
N GLU A 30 -6.57 2.39 -15.58
CA GLU A 30 -6.63 3.13 -16.86
C GLU A 30 -7.56 2.45 -17.88
N ALA A 31 -7.53 1.11 -17.97
CA ALA A 31 -8.44 0.36 -18.83
C ALA A 31 -9.91 0.49 -18.39
N ASP A 32 -10.18 0.71 -17.10
CA ASP A 32 -11.50 1.01 -16.55
C ASP A 32 -11.94 2.49 -16.79
N GLY A 33 -11.13 3.25 -17.52
CA GLY A 33 -11.44 4.64 -17.91
C GLY A 33 -11.02 5.70 -16.89
N MET A 34 -10.13 5.38 -15.94
CA MET A 34 -9.58 6.36 -15.01
C MET A 34 -8.36 7.07 -15.61
N SER A 35 -8.13 8.31 -15.19
CA SER A 35 -6.97 9.12 -15.61
C SER A 35 -5.87 9.06 -14.56
N ARG A 36 -4.65 8.68 -14.99
CA ARG A 36 -3.45 8.58 -14.13
C ARG A 36 -2.83 9.96 -13.90
N VAL A 37 -2.44 10.22 -12.66
CA VAL A 37 -1.64 11.38 -12.24
C VAL A 37 -0.41 10.89 -11.48
N GLU A 38 0.79 11.25 -11.94
CA GLU A 38 2.04 10.86 -11.28
C GLU A 38 2.46 11.89 -10.23
N ALA A 39 2.65 11.44 -9.01
CA ALA A 39 3.21 12.23 -7.92
C ALA A 39 4.70 11.93 -7.73
N THR A 40 5.48 12.90 -7.26
CA THR A 40 6.92 12.75 -7.00
C THR A 40 7.22 11.94 -5.73
N GLY A 41 6.22 11.76 -4.86
CA GLY A 41 6.32 11.00 -3.62
C GLY A 41 4.98 10.92 -2.92
N ARG A 42 4.91 10.11 -1.85
CA ARG A 42 3.64 9.87 -1.12
C ARG A 42 3.07 11.14 -0.50
N GLU A 43 3.90 12.01 0.06
CA GLU A 43 3.43 13.28 0.64
C GLU A 43 2.76 14.16 -0.43
N SER A 44 3.35 14.28 -1.62
CA SER A 44 2.76 15.03 -2.72
C SER A 44 1.47 14.38 -3.20
N MET A 45 1.40 13.05 -3.24
CA MET A 45 0.20 12.30 -3.59
C MET A 45 -0.94 12.52 -2.57
N ILE A 46 -0.65 12.51 -1.28
CA ILE A 46 -1.62 12.81 -0.22
C ILE A 46 -2.15 14.24 -0.37
N LYS A 47 -1.29 15.21 -0.68
CA LYS A 47 -1.70 16.60 -0.94
C LYS A 47 -2.62 16.71 -2.17
N LEU A 48 -2.34 15.99 -3.24
CA LEU A 48 -3.23 15.95 -4.42
C LEU A 48 -4.64 15.47 -4.04
N LEU A 49 -4.74 14.42 -3.22
CA LEU A 49 -6.00 13.87 -2.76
C LEU A 49 -6.76 14.85 -1.85
N THR A 50 -6.11 15.35 -0.81
CA THR A 50 -6.75 16.21 0.21
C THR A 50 -7.12 17.59 -0.33
N LEU A 51 -6.45 18.07 -1.38
CA LEU A 51 -6.79 19.29 -2.10
C LEU A 51 -7.82 19.07 -3.22
N GLY A 52 -8.34 17.85 -3.38
CA GLY A 52 -9.33 17.53 -4.41
C GLY A 52 -8.81 17.63 -5.84
N ARG A 53 -7.49 17.50 -6.03
CA ARG A 53 -6.87 17.50 -7.37
C ARG A 53 -6.98 16.16 -8.08
N VAL A 54 -7.17 15.09 -7.31
CA VAL A 54 -7.51 13.74 -7.75
C VAL A 54 -8.60 13.19 -6.84
N GLU A 55 -9.40 12.27 -7.33
CA GLU A 55 -10.48 11.67 -6.57
C GLU A 55 -10.01 10.47 -5.74
N THR A 56 -8.97 9.79 -6.20
CA THR A 56 -8.43 8.60 -5.53
C THR A 56 -6.91 8.56 -5.62
N VAL A 57 -6.32 7.64 -4.84
CA VAL A 57 -4.89 7.31 -4.93
C VAL A 57 -4.71 5.80 -4.93
N LEU A 58 -3.69 5.33 -5.62
CA LEU A 58 -3.25 3.94 -5.61
C LEU A 58 -1.95 3.84 -4.80
N ASP A 59 -2.00 3.20 -3.65
CA ASP A 59 -0.83 3.00 -2.78
C ASP A 59 -1.02 1.81 -1.84
N THR A 60 0.02 1.46 -1.11
CA THR A 60 0.00 0.47 -0.05
C THR A 60 -0.69 1.07 1.19
N THR A 61 -1.72 0.42 1.70
CA THR A 61 -2.61 0.97 2.73
C THR A 61 -1.87 1.45 3.99
N LEU A 62 -1.04 0.61 4.61
CA LEU A 62 -0.42 0.97 5.90
C LEU A 62 0.57 2.12 5.81
N PRO A 63 1.55 2.14 4.87
CA PRO A 63 2.43 3.27 4.72
C PRO A 63 1.70 4.56 4.36
N PHE A 64 0.64 4.49 3.54
CA PHE A 64 -0.19 5.64 3.21
C PHE A 64 -0.86 6.23 4.45
N LEU A 65 -1.54 5.41 5.26
CA LEU A 65 -2.21 5.87 6.49
C LEU A 65 -1.22 6.40 7.52
N ALA A 66 -0.01 5.82 7.64
CA ALA A 66 1.03 6.32 8.52
C ALA A 66 1.49 7.74 8.10
N ASP A 67 1.67 7.98 6.80
CA ASP A 67 2.04 9.29 6.29
C ASP A 67 0.88 10.30 6.40
N ALA A 68 -0.37 9.88 6.16
CA ALA A 68 -1.55 10.73 6.35
C ALA A 68 -1.69 11.18 7.82
N ARG A 69 -1.44 10.26 8.78
CA ARG A 69 -1.40 10.59 10.22
C ARG A 69 -0.28 11.58 10.54
N ARG A 70 0.93 11.34 10.02
CA ARG A 70 2.07 12.26 10.21
C ARG A 70 1.79 13.67 9.67
N LEU A 71 1.01 13.77 8.61
CA LEU A 71 0.60 15.03 7.98
C LEU A 71 -0.65 15.66 8.62
N GLY A 72 -1.28 14.99 9.59
CA GLY A 72 -2.49 15.49 10.27
C GLY A 72 -3.74 15.50 9.42
N VAL A 73 -3.82 14.62 8.41
CA VAL A 73 -4.97 14.51 7.47
C VAL A 73 -5.59 13.12 7.46
N GLU A 74 -5.35 12.32 8.48
CA GLU A 74 -5.84 10.95 8.60
C GLU A 74 -7.38 10.86 8.53
N ASP A 75 -8.08 11.81 9.10
CA ASP A 75 -9.54 11.93 9.13
C ASP A 75 -10.16 12.34 7.79
N GLN A 76 -9.35 12.84 6.86
CA GLN A 76 -9.77 13.26 5.52
C GLN A 76 -9.66 12.14 4.47
N VAL A 77 -9.07 11.00 4.83
CA VAL A 77 -8.79 9.90 3.91
C VAL A 77 -9.30 8.58 4.46
N ARG A 78 -9.67 7.67 3.58
CA ARG A 78 -10.05 6.30 3.96
C ARG A 78 -9.70 5.31 2.86
N PRO A 79 -9.31 4.07 3.21
CA PRO A 79 -9.14 3.03 2.21
C PRO A 79 -10.50 2.64 1.60
N LEU A 80 -10.50 2.31 0.32
CA LEU A 80 -11.58 1.59 -0.33
C LEU A 80 -11.37 0.09 -0.12
N LEU A 81 -12.43 -0.62 0.22
CA LEU A 81 -12.39 -2.05 0.50
C LEU A 81 -13.25 -2.85 -0.50
N PRO A 82 -12.90 -4.11 -0.74
CA PRO A 82 -11.67 -4.80 -0.34
C PRO A 82 -10.41 -4.22 -1.01
N SER A 83 -9.22 -4.59 -0.54
CA SER A 83 -7.97 -4.22 -1.22
C SER A 83 -7.94 -4.76 -2.65
N LEU A 84 -7.40 -3.97 -3.59
CA LEU A 84 -7.28 -4.38 -5.00
C LEU A 84 -6.33 -5.57 -5.18
N ALA A 85 -5.28 -5.65 -4.35
CA ALA A 85 -4.36 -6.78 -4.28
C ALA A 85 -3.71 -6.88 -2.92
N GLU A 86 -3.19 -8.06 -2.62
CA GLU A 86 -2.29 -8.32 -1.50
C GLU A 86 -0.93 -8.70 -2.05
N THR A 87 0.11 -7.98 -1.64
CA THR A 87 1.48 -8.24 -2.09
C THR A 87 2.33 -8.66 -0.90
N PRO A 88 2.96 -9.85 -0.93
CA PRO A 88 3.85 -10.27 0.13
C PRO A 88 5.11 -9.40 0.17
N GLY A 89 5.52 -8.99 1.37
CA GLY A 89 6.81 -8.35 1.60
C GLY A 89 7.89 -9.38 1.85
N TYR A 90 9.10 -9.15 1.34
CA TYR A 90 10.25 -10.04 1.51
C TYR A 90 11.43 -9.29 2.12
N LEU A 91 12.17 -9.97 2.99
CA LEU A 91 13.47 -9.53 3.45
C LEU A 91 14.54 -10.22 2.59
N PHE A 92 15.41 -9.43 1.98
CA PHE A 92 16.49 -9.95 1.13
C PHE A 92 17.82 -9.96 1.89
N PHE A 93 18.54 -11.05 1.76
CA PHE A 93 19.90 -11.20 2.27
C PHE A 93 20.89 -11.16 1.10
N SER A 94 22.07 -10.55 1.32
CA SER A 94 23.11 -10.57 0.32
C SER A 94 23.69 -11.99 0.16
N ARG A 95 24.26 -12.30 -1.02
CA ARG A 95 24.89 -13.61 -1.31
C ARG A 95 26.30 -13.73 -0.70
N LYS A 96 26.45 -13.47 0.60
CA LYS A 96 27.71 -13.68 1.33
C LYS A 96 27.69 -15.05 2.00
N PRO A 97 28.86 -15.68 2.25
CA PRO A 97 28.93 -16.92 3.03
C PRO A 97 28.19 -16.82 4.36
N GLY A 98 27.39 -17.81 4.69
CA GLY A 98 26.57 -17.86 5.90
C GLY A 98 25.22 -17.12 5.84
N HIS A 99 24.97 -16.27 4.85
CA HIS A 99 23.71 -15.54 4.74
C HIS A 99 22.53 -16.43 4.32
N GLU A 100 22.78 -17.50 3.60
CA GLU A 100 21.75 -18.52 3.30
C GLU A 100 21.20 -19.13 4.59
N THR A 101 22.11 -19.60 5.47
CA THR A 101 21.73 -20.13 6.79
C THR A 101 21.03 -19.09 7.64
N LEU A 102 21.42 -17.80 7.56
CA LEU A 102 20.77 -16.72 8.27
C LEU A 102 19.36 -16.48 7.75
N ALA A 103 19.16 -16.51 6.43
CA ALA A 103 17.82 -16.37 5.81
C ALA A 103 16.88 -17.49 6.23
N ASP A 104 17.33 -18.73 6.24
CA ASP A 104 16.55 -19.89 6.69
C ASP A 104 16.16 -19.77 8.17
N ARG A 105 17.13 -19.42 9.02
CA ARG A 105 16.88 -19.19 10.45
C ARG A 105 15.87 -18.06 10.68
N PHE A 106 16.00 -16.97 9.94
CA PHE A 106 15.05 -15.85 10.00
C PHE A 106 13.65 -16.28 9.58
N SER A 107 13.53 -17.00 8.46
CA SER A 107 12.24 -17.48 7.94
C SER A 107 11.53 -18.38 8.94
N LYS A 108 12.28 -19.31 9.57
CA LYS A 108 11.74 -20.18 10.61
C LYS A 108 11.29 -19.39 11.83
N ALA A 109 12.15 -18.50 12.34
CA ALA A 109 11.82 -17.66 13.51
C ALA A 109 10.63 -16.75 13.23
N LEU A 110 10.50 -16.18 12.02
CA LEU A 110 9.35 -15.37 11.62
C LEU A 110 8.06 -16.17 11.59
N THR A 111 8.11 -17.41 11.07
CA THR A 111 6.96 -18.30 11.04
C THR A 111 6.47 -18.62 12.47
N GLU A 112 7.39 -18.94 13.37
CA GLU A 112 7.09 -19.17 14.79
C GLU A 112 6.57 -17.90 15.46
N PHE A 113 7.21 -16.74 15.21
CA PHE A 113 6.78 -15.46 15.78
C PHE A 113 5.36 -15.08 15.38
N LYS A 114 4.95 -15.37 14.13
CA LYS A 114 3.59 -15.08 13.65
C LYS A 114 2.49 -15.81 14.41
N THR A 115 2.79 -16.86 15.15
CA THR A 115 1.83 -17.58 16.00
C THR A 115 1.75 -17.03 17.43
N THR A 116 2.57 -16.03 17.79
CA THR A 116 2.67 -15.52 19.16
C THR A 116 1.66 -14.40 19.45
N PRO A 117 1.26 -14.23 20.74
CA PRO A 117 0.45 -13.08 21.15
C PRO A 117 1.10 -11.72 20.86
N LYS A 118 2.44 -11.65 20.85
CA LYS A 118 3.18 -10.43 20.51
C LYS A 118 2.91 -10.01 19.06
N PHE A 119 2.86 -10.97 18.14
CA PHE A 119 2.52 -10.66 16.75
C PHE A 119 1.08 -10.18 16.60
N LEU A 120 0.12 -10.80 17.32
CA LEU A 120 -1.27 -10.35 17.35
C LEU A 120 -1.39 -8.92 17.88
N ALA A 121 -0.66 -8.58 18.94
CA ALA A 121 -0.63 -7.22 19.48
C ALA A 121 -0.08 -6.20 18.47
N ILE A 122 0.95 -6.57 17.69
CA ILE A 122 1.46 -5.75 16.59
C ILE A 122 0.38 -5.54 15.52
N LYS A 123 -0.28 -6.62 15.08
CA LYS A 123 -1.37 -6.50 14.10
C LYS A 123 -2.46 -5.55 14.56
N GLN A 124 -2.96 -5.71 15.78
CA GLN A 124 -3.99 -4.85 16.36
C GLN A 124 -3.56 -3.38 16.43
N ARG A 125 -2.30 -3.12 16.79
CA ARG A 125 -1.74 -1.76 16.85
C ARG A 125 -1.78 -1.05 15.49
N TYR A 126 -1.66 -1.79 14.40
CA TYR A 126 -1.68 -1.27 13.03
C TYR A 126 -3.01 -1.47 12.32
N GLY A 127 -4.06 -1.93 13.02
CA GLY A 127 -5.39 -2.11 12.45
C GLY A 127 -5.50 -3.28 11.45
N LEU A 128 -4.73 -4.35 11.67
CA LEU A 128 -4.68 -5.55 10.83
C LEU A 128 -5.40 -6.74 11.49
#